data_0972d72f81870b44f6fb631567ea6f81
#
_entry.id   0972d72f81870b44f6fb631567ea6f81
#
_cell.length_a   1.000
_cell.length_b   1.000
_cell.length_c   1.000
_cell.angle_alpha   90.00
_cell.angle_beta   90.00
_cell.angle_gamma   90.00
#
_symmetry.space_group_name_H-M   'P 1'
#
loop_
_entity.id
_entity.type
_entity.pdbx_description
1 polymer ?
#
loop_
_entity_poly.entity_id
_entity_poly.type
_entity_poly.pdbx_seq_one_letter_code
_entity_poly.pdbx_strand_id
1 'polypeptide(L)'
;MRLYGSLCRQTCKDFEWLVVDDGSTDGTKNLVQDFIDEKLIPIRYIRKENGGLYTGYNVAYANIDTELNVCIDSDDFMPDNAVELILDKWSRDGSDRYAGIVGLDFYAGTDKAIAGFFPSSLKECYLLDLYEKNIHRGDSKQVMRTDLMKRVAPQEGFPGEKNFNPVYMLLQVCDELPLLVLNENLCCVEYQTSDSMSANIYRQYADSPRSFAKLRRLEMGLKRSGALNKYRSAVHYVSSCLLAKDCGALLCPGHGLLTALAIAPGCLWYLYIRFKLGRGPRSKC
;
A
#
# COMPACT_ATOMS: atom_id res chain seq x y z
N MET A 1 -0.33 17.13 12.62
CA MET A 1 -0.42 17.29 14.10
C MET A 1 -0.70 15.97 14.84
N ARG A 2 -1.74 15.20 14.50
CA ARG A 2 -2.07 13.96 15.22
C ARG A 2 -0.99 12.88 15.14
N LEU A 3 -0.47 12.58 13.94
CA LEU A 3 0.60 11.60 13.76
C LEU A 3 1.82 11.95 14.61
N TYR A 4 2.37 13.18 14.47
CA TYR A 4 3.50 13.63 15.28
C TYR A 4 3.26 13.45 16.79
N GLY A 5 2.12 13.94 17.29
CA GLY A 5 1.77 13.80 18.71
C GLY A 5 1.71 12.34 19.17
N SER A 6 1.23 11.41 18.32
CA SER A 6 1.20 9.98 18.65
C SER A 6 2.60 9.34 18.68
N LEU A 7 3.50 9.79 17.80
CA LEU A 7 4.90 9.36 17.81
C LEU A 7 5.65 9.89 19.03
N CYS A 8 5.36 11.13 19.43
CA CYS A 8 5.93 11.69 20.67
C CYS A 8 5.46 10.95 21.94
N ARG A 9 4.28 10.33 21.95
CA ARG A 9 3.76 9.56 23.08
C ARG A 9 4.17 8.09 23.09
N GLN A 10 4.84 7.56 22.06
CA GLN A 10 5.25 6.16 22.05
C GLN A 10 6.00 5.78 23.32
N THR A 11 5.65 4.64 23.92
CA THR A 11 6.29 4.09 25.12
C THR A 11 7.73 3.65 24.83
N CYS A 12 7.99 3.13 23.64
CA CYS A 12 9.33 2.82 23.14
C CYS A 12 9.79 3.89 22.14
N LYS A 13 11.01 4.42 22.32
CA LYS A 13 11.61 5.46 21.47
C LYS A 13 12.64 4.93 20.47
N ASP A 14 12.77 3.63 20.34
CA ASP A 14 13.69 3.00 19.39
C ASP A 14 13.14 3.02 17.97
N PHE A 15 12.97 4.21 17.43
CA PHE A 15 12.52 4.46 16.06
C PHE A 15 13.00 5.82 15.54
N GLU A 16 13.00 5.97 14.22
CA GLU A 16 13.16 7.24 13.52
C GLU A 16 11.92 7.51 12.66
N TRP A 17 11.48 8.76 12.62
CA TRP A 17 10.42 9.18 11.70
C TRP A 17 11.00 9.77 10.42
N LEU A 18 10.95 9.03 9.33
CA LEU A 18 11.30 9.53 7.99
C LEU A 18 10.06 10.13 7.33
N VAL A 19 10.07 11.44 7.12
CA VAL A 19 9.03 12.18 6.40
C VAL A 19 9.47 12.39 4.96
N VAL A 20 8.73 11.82 4.01
CA VAL A 20 8.94 12.06 2.58
C VAL A 20 7.83 12.96 2.04
N ASP A 21 8.17 14.19 1.71
CA ASP A 21 7.26 15.19 1.14
C ASP A 21 7.28 15.13 -0.39
N ASP A 22 6.20 14.66 -0.99
CA ASP A 22 6.01 14.53 -2.44
C ASP A 22 5.63 15.88 -3.10
N GLY A 23 6.33 16.94 -2.75
CA GLY A 23 6.21 18.24 -3.38
C GLY A 23 5.04 19.08 -2.88
N SER A 24 4.74 19.04 -1.57
CA SER A 24 3.70 19.88 -0.95
C SER A 24 3.94 21.37 -1.23
N THR A 25 2.86 22.08 -1.51
CA THR A 25 2.87 23.52 -1.81
C THR A 25 2.27 24.38 -0.69
N ASP A 26 1.87 23.76 0.40
CA ASP A 26 1.32 24.38 1.61
C ASP A 26 2.40 24.59 2.70
N GLY A 27 1.98 24.78 3.94
CA GLY A 27 2.85 24.96 5.11
C GLY A 27 3.57 23.71 5.61
N THR A 28 3.46 22.54 4.95
CA THR A 28 3.99 21.25 5.43
C THR A 28 5.48 21.32 5.78
N LYS A 29 6.31 21.93 4.91
CA LYS A 29 7.76 22.06 5.17
C LYS A 29 8.06 22.78 6.48
N ASN A 30 7.39 23.91 6.73
CA ASN A 30 7.63 24.71 7.93
C ASN A 30 7.14 23.95 9.18
N LEU A 31 5.97 23.30 9.08
CA LEU A 31 5.42 22.49 10.15
C LEU A 31 6.35 21.33 10.55
N VAL A 32 6.94 20.63 9.58
CA VAL A 32 7.88 19.54 9.87
C VAL A 32 9.18 20.09 10.46
N GLN A 33 9.62 21.27 10.01
CA GLN A 33 10.78 21.93 10.60
C GLN A 33 10.55 22.28 12.06
N ASP A 34 9.37 22.80 12.42
CA ASP A 34 9.00 23.08 13.82
C ASP A 34 9.10 21.78 14.67
N PHE A 35 8.63 20.64 14.16
CA PHE A 35 8.75 19.35 14.85
C PHE A 35 10.21 18.91 15.04
N ILE A 36 11.07 19.14 14.03
CA ILE A 36 12.50 18.84 14.12
C ILE A 36 13.15 19.70 15.21
N ASP A 37 12.79 20.98 15.30
CA ASP A 37 13.34 21.93 16.24
C ASP A 37 12.91 21.64 17.70
N GLU A 38 11.75 21.01 17.90
CA GLU A 38 11.28 20.52 19.22
C GLU A 38 12.17 19.40 19.78
N LYS A 39 12.84 18.60 18.95
CA LYS A 39 13.77 17.51 19.33
C LYS A 39 13.16 16.44 20.26
N LEU A 40 11.86 16.19 20.17
CA LEU A 40 11.17 15.20 21.00
C LEU A 40 11.37 13.76 20.51
N ILE A 41 11.55 13.59 19.19
CA ILE A 41 11.84 12.32 18.52
C ILE A 41 12.81 12.56 17.37
N PRO A 42 13.57 11.53 16.92
CA PRO A 42 14.39 11.64 15.71
C PRO A 42 13.51 11.79 14.47
N ILE A 43 13.71 12.88 13.72
CA ILE A 43 12.96 13.15 12.47
C ILE A 43 13.95 13.43 11.35
N ARG A 44 13.74 12.77 10.22
CA ARG A 44 14.44 13.05 8.97
C ARG A 44 13.44 13.48 7.91
N TYR A 45 13.65 14.63 7.28
CA TYR A 45 12.75 15.19 6.27
C TYR A 45 13.40 15.21 4.90
N ILE A 46 12.74 14.64 3.91
CA ILE A 46 13.18 14.63 2.51
C ILE A 46 12.05 15.17 1.65
N ARG A 47 12.30 16.27 0.93
CA ARG A 47 11.37 16.83 -0.04
C ARG A 47 11.80 16.47 -1.46
N LYS A 48 10.85 16.08 -2.30
CA LYS A 48 11.04 15.79 -3.73
C LYS A 48 10.00 16.48 -4.59
N GLU A 49 10.17 16.48 -5.89
CA GLU A 49 9.12 16.88 -6.83
C GLU A 49 7.95 15.89 -6.80
N ASN A 50 6.73 16.40 -6.97
CA ASN A 50 5.52 15.57 -6.94
C ASN A 50 5.50 14.55 -8.07
N GLY A 51 5.69 13.30 -7.74
CA GLY A 51 5.71 12.15 -8.65
C GLY A 51 4.65 11.08 -8.35
N GLY A 52 3.88 11.28 -7.29
CA GLY A 52 2.90 10.30 -6.81
C GLY A 52 3.47 9.38 -5.72
N LEU A 53 2.54 8.76 -4.99
CA LEU A 53 2.82 8.00 -3.76
C LEU A 53 3.96 6.98 -3.91
N TYR A 54 3.99 6.21 -5.00
CA TYR A 54 5.02 5.19 -5.22
C TYR A 54 6.45 5.77 -5.28
N THR A 55 6.60 7.01 -5.77
CA THR A 55 7.92 7.68 -5.80
C THR A 55 8.37 8.11 -4.42
N GLY A 56 7.43 8.42 -3.53
CA GLY A 56 7.68 8.63 -2.11
C GLY A 56 8.23 7.37 -1.44
N TYR A 57 7.61 6.21 -1.69
CA TYR A 57 8.12 4.92 -1.22
C TYR A 57 9.52 4.60 -1.75
N ASN A 58 9.81 4.90 -3.02
CA ASN A 58 11.16 4.71 -3.59
C ASN A 58 12.20 5.54 -2.84
N VAL A 59 11.89 6.81 -2.53
CA VAL A 59 12.77 7.67 -1.74
C VAL A 59 12.92 7.13 -0.31
N ALA A 60 11.82 6.68 0.30
CA ALA A 60 11.86 6.10 1.63
C ALA A 60 12.80 4.88 1.68
N TYR A 61 12.61 3.89 0.81
CA TYR A 61 13.44 2.68 0.79
C TYR A 61 14.92 2.95 0.44
N ALA A 62 15.21 3.99 -0.33
CA ALA A 62 16.59 4.42 -0.57
C ALA A 62 17.26 5.03 0.67
N ASN A 63 16.48 5.46 1.67
CA ASN A 63 16.96 6.22 2.83
C ASN A 63 16.70 5.56 4.19
N ILE A 64 15.97 4.47 4.29
CA ILE A 64 15.74 3.73 5.53
C ILE A 64 16.93 2.80 5.79
N ASP A 65 17.44 2.79 7.03
CA ASP A 65 18.56 1.94 7.44
C ASP A 65 18.21 0.99 8.61
N THR A 66 17.01 1.12 9.17
CA THR A 66 16.51 0.23 10.23
C THR A 66 16.13 -1.14 9.70
N GLU A 67 16.12 -2.18 10.56
CA GLU A 67 15.76 -3.55 10.20
C GLU A 67 14.29 -3.65 9.74
N LEU A 68 13.40 -2.98 10.46
CA LEU A 68 11.97 -2.92 10.17
C LEU A 68 11.55 -1.52 9.74
N ASN A 69 10.51 -1.47 8.93
CA ASN A 69 9.85 -0.23 8.58
C ASN A 69 8.32 -0.41 8.54
N VAL A 70 7.61 0.67 8.82
CA VAL A 70 6.14 0.76 8.69
C VAL A 70 5.78 2.10 8.09
N CYS A 71 4.85 2.12 7.14
CA CYS A 71 4.31 3.36 6.60
C CYS A 71 3.00 3.71 7.33
N ILE A 72 2.94 4.95 7.82
CA ILE A 72 1.73 5.52 8.40
C ILE A 72 1.34 6.72 7.55
N ASP A 73 0.10 6.75 7.09
CA ASP A 73 -0.42 7.86 6.31
C ASP A 73 -0.53 9.13 7.18
N SER A 74 -0.39 10.30 6.58
CA SER A 74 -0.30 11.58 7.30
C SER A 74 -1.57 11.97 8.07
N ASP A 75 -2.71 11.38 7.72
CA ASP A 75 -4.02 11.55 8.36
C ASP A 75 -4.32 10.49 9.44
N ASP A 76 -3.50 9.44 9.53
CA ASP A 76 -3.57 8.38 10.53
C ASP A 76 -2.64 8.64 11.73
N PHE A 77 -2.71 7.80 12.75
CA PHE A 77 -1.82 7.87 13.91
C PHE A 77 -1.67 6.49 14.58
N MET A 78 -0.60 6.34 15.39
CA MET A 78 -0.30 5.09 16.09
C MET A 78 -0.81 5.12 17.53
N PRO A 79 -1.25 3.99 18.10
CA PRO A 79 -1.41 3.84 19.55
C PRO A 79 -0.08 4.08 20.26
N ASP A 80 -0.13 4.52 21.52
CA ASP A 80 1.06 4.95 22.26
C ASP A 80 2.08 3.83 22.53
N ASN A 81 1.68 2.56 22.43
CA ASN A 81 2.53 1.36 22.61
C ASN A 81 2.83 0.58 21.31
N ALA A 82 2.49 1.11 20.15
CA ALA A 82 2.59 0.34 18.90
C ALA A 82 4.04 -0.04 18.56
N VAL A 83 4.99 0.86 18.75
CA VAL A 83 6.43 0.57 18.49
C VAL A 83 6.92 -0.53 19.45
N GLU A 84 6.59 -0.47 20.73
CA GLU A 84 6.92 -1.50 21.71
C GLU A 84 6.37 -2.88 21.31
N LEU A 85 5.09 -2.95 20.94
CA LEU A 85 4.44 -4.19 20.49
C LEU A 85 5.11 -4.79 19.25
N ILE A 86 5.50 -3.94 18.28
CA ILE A 86 6.20 -4.37 17.07
C ILE A 86 7.56 -4.96 17.42
N LEU A 87 8.37 -4.24 18.22
CA LEU A 87 9.73 -4.65 18.57
C LEU A 87 9.73 -5.90 19.45
N ASP A 88 8.83 -5.98 20.42
CA ASP A 88 8.67 -7.17 21.29
C ASP A 88 8.28 -8.39 20.45
N LYS A 89 7.31 -8.23 19.53
CA LYS A 89 6.89 -9.33 18.64
C LYS A 89 8.04 -9.80 17.77
N TRP A 90 8.78 -8.86 17.18
CA TRP A 90 9.88 -9.19 16.30
C TRP A 90 11.07 -9.82 17.05
N SER A 91 11.44 -9.27 18.20
CA SER A 91 12.51 -9.81 19.06
C SER A 91 12.24 -11.24 19.51
N ARG A 92 10.98 -11.57 19.80
CA ARG A 92 10.59 -12.90 20.29
C ARG A 92 10.42 -13.94 19.18
N ASP A 93 9.76 -13.58 18.09
CA ASP A 93 9.26 -14.51 17.08
C ASP A 93 9.85 -14.25 15.68
N GLY A 94 10.54 -13.12 15.48
CA GLY A 94 11.10 -12.69 14.20
C GLY A 94 12.26 -13.58 13.74
N SER A 95 12.40 -13.73 12.44
CA SER A 95 13.51 -14.42 11.79
C SER A 95 13.52 -14.17 10.29
N ASP A 96 14.57 -14.65 9.60
CA ASP A 96 14.68 -14.59 8.13
C ASP A 96 13.56 -15.32 7.37
N ARG A 97 12.82 -16.16 8.06
CA ARG A 97 11.66 -16.88 7.55
C ARG A 97 10.48 -15.97 7.22
N TYR A 98 10.43 -14.75 7.81
CA TYR A 98 9.29 -13.86 7.71
C TYR A 98 9.62 -12.60 6.91
N ALA A 99 8.63 -12.10 6.18
CA ALA A 99 8.71 -10.81 5.49
C ALA A 99 8.58 -9.62 6.45
N GLY A 100 8.03 -9.86 7.64
CA GLY A 100 7.73 -8.85 8.65
C GLY A 100 6.56 -9.25 9.53
N ILE A 101 5.77 -8.26 9.93
CA ILE A 101 4.60 -8.42 10.81
C ILE A 101 3.37 -7.85 10.10
N VAL A 102 2.20 -8.43 10.33
CA VAL A 102 0.90 -7.84 10.01
C VAL A 102 0.11 -7.61 11.29
N GLY A 103 -0.29 -6.37 11.54
CA GLY A 103 -1.14 -5.97 12.66
C GLY A 103 -2.47 -5.38 12.20
N LEU A 104 -3.27 -4.93 13.14
CA LEU A 104 -4.61 -4.42 12.87
C LEU A 104 -4.63 -2.90 12.74
N ASP A 105 -5.50 -2.42 11.88
CA ASP A 105 -5.95 -1.04 11.85
C ASP A 105 -7.29 -0.92 12.59
N PHE A 106 -7.44 0.15 13.37
CA PHE A 106 -8.64 0.44 14.15
C PHE A 106 -9.30 1.73 13.67
N TYR A 107 -10.61 1.82 13.85
CA TYR A 107 -11.30 3.09 13.65
C TYR A 107 -10.86 4.10 14.72
N ALA A 108 -10.40 5.27 14.28
CA ALA A 108 -9.94 6.32 15.19
C ALA A 108 -10.97 6.67 16.26
N GLY A 109 -10.51 6.78 17.51
CA GLY A 109 -11.36 7.09 18.67
C GLY A 109 -12.26 5.93 19.14
N THR A 110 -11.99 4.70 18.69
CA THR A 110 -12.74 3.50 19.10
C THR A 110 -11.80 2.32 19.37
N ASP A 111 -12.31 1.31 20.09
CA ASP A 111 -11.64 0.02 20.29
C ASP A 111 -12.06 -1.03 19.24
N LYS A 112 -12.49 -0.58 18.05
CA LYS A 112 -12.98 -1.48 17.02
C LYS A 112 -11.94 -1.65 15.92
N ALA A 113 -11.45 -2.89 15.77
CA ALA A 113 -10.62 -3.27 14.63
C ALA A 113 -11.41 -3.19 13.32
N ILE A 114 -10.79 -2.65 12.27
CA ILE A 114 -11.34 -2.66 10.92
C ILE A 114 -11.44 -4.12 10.46
N ALA A 115 -12.64 -4.57 10.07
CA ALA A 115 -12.95 -5.97 9.73
C ALA A 115 -12.72 -6.99 10.88
N GLY A 116 -12.53 -6.55 12.12
CA GLY A 116 -12.39 -7.40 13.30
C GLY A 116 -10.98 -7.94 13.52
N PHE A 117 -10.84 -8.80 14.52
CA PHE A 117 -9.57 -9.43 14.87
C PHE A 117 -9.23 -10.61 13.96
N PHE A 118 -7.94 -10.89 13.80
CA PHE A 118 -7.52 -12.16 13.19
C PHE A 118 -7.92 -13.35 14.06
N PRO A 119 -8.16 -14.55 13.49
CA PRO A 119 -8.38 -15.75 14.27
C PRO A 119 -7.25 -15.97 15.29
N SER A 120 -7.57 -16.26 16.54
CA SER A 120 -6.58 -16.41 17.63
C SER A 120 -5.54 -17.53 17.38
N SER A 121 -5.91 -18.53 16.59
CA SER A 121 -5.03 -19.61 16.15
C SER A 121 -4.04 -19.22 15.06
N LEU A 122 -4.28 -18.10 14.36
CA LEU A 122 -3.45 -17.64 13.25
C LEU A 122 -2.18 -16.97 13.79
N LYS A 123 -1.03 -17.60 13.60
CA LYS A 123 0.28 -17.12 14.07
C LYS A 123 1.10 -16.48 12.96
N GLU A 124 0.92 -16.96 11.74
CA GLU A 124 1.55 -16.47 10.54
C GLU A 124 0.59 -16.56 9.36
N CYS A 125 0.75 -15.72 8.35
CA CYS A 125 -0.05 -15.78 7.14
C CYS A 125 0.71 -15.17 5.94
N TYR A 126 0.33 -15.57 4.75
CA TYR A 126 0.71 -14.83 3.55
C TYR A 126 -0.29 -13.68 3.31
N LEU A 127 0.20 -12.54 2.87
CA LEU A 127 -0.65 -11.35 2.69
C LEU A 127 -1.86 -11.63 1.79
N LEU A 128 -1.68 -12.35 0.69
CA LEU A 128 -2.78 -12.72 -0.21
C LEU A 128 -3.82 -13.61 0.47
N ASP A 129 -3.41 -14.51 1.36
CA ASP A 129 -4.33 -15.42 2.05
C ASP A 129 -5.33 -14.66 2.93
N LEU A 130 -4.94 -13.52 3.51
CA LEU A 130 -5.85 -12.68 4.29
C LEU A 130 -7.08 -12.27 3.47
N TYR A 131 -6.85 -11.85 2.23
CA TYR A 131 -7.90 -11.36 1.35
C TYR A 131 -8.61 -12.49 0.59
N GLU A 132 -7.86 -13.42 -0.01
CA GLU A 132 -8.41 -14.47 -0.86
C GLU A 132 -9.19 -15.53 -0.08
N LYS A 133 -8.72 -15.89 1.12
CA LYS A 133 -9.39 -16.85 2.00
C LYS A 133 -10.40 -16.20 2.94
N ASN A 134 -10.68 -14.91 2.77
CA ASN A 134 -11.57 -14.13 3.61
C ASN A 134 -11.24 -14.18 5.12
N ILE A 135 -9.96 -14.27 5.45
CA ILE A 135 -9.50 -14.28 6.85
C ILE A 135 -9.67 -12.87 7.44
N HIS A 136 -9.34 -11.84 6.64
CA HIS A 136 -9.48 -10.45 7.03
C HIS A 136 -9.81 -9.60 5.79
N ARG A 137 -10.92 -8.88 5.80
CA ARG A 137 -11.41 -8.11 4.65
C ARG A 137 -11.26 -6.61 4.80
N GLY A 138 -10.52 -6.16 5.78
CA GLY A 138 -10.24 -4.74 6.04
C GLY A 138 -8.79 -4.37 5.85
N ASP A 139 -8.54 -3.10 6.09
CA ASP A 139 -7.19 -2.60 6.12
C ASP A 139 -6.43 -3.20 7.29
N SER A 140 -5.15 -3.42 7.10
CA SER A 140 -4.23 -3.97 8.09
C SER A 140 -2.87 -3.32 7.93
N LYS A 141 -2.12 -3.18 9.01
CA LYS A 141 -0.82 -2.53 8.99
C LYS A 141 0.29 -3.54 8.78
N GLN A 142 1.09 -3.33 7.73
CA GLN A 142 2.26 -4.15 7.43
C GLN A 142 3.51 -3.45 7.94
N VAL A 143 4.24 -4.14 8.82
CA VAL A 143 5.61 -3.80 9.25
C VAL A 143 6.55 -4.71 8.50
N MET A 144 7.39 -4.16 7.64
CA MET A 144 8.17 -4.93 6.68
C MET A 144 9.66 -4.94 7.04
N ARG A 145 10.33 -6.03 6.71
CA ARG A 145 11.80 -6.05 6.71
C ARG A 145 12.32 -5.14 5.60
N THR A 146 13.18 -4.23 5.98
CA THR A 146 13.72 -3.20 5.08
C THR A 146 14.60 -3.79 3.98
N ASP A 147 15.42 -4.81 4.30
CA ASP A 147 16.28 -5.47 3.33
C ASP A 147 15.48 -6.12 2.17
N LEU A 148 14.31 -6.69 2.48
CA LEU A 148 13.44 -7.29 1.47
C LEU A 148 12.76 -6.23 0.59
N MET A 149 12.30 -5.13 1.19
CA MET A 149 11.69 -4.04 0.44
C MET A 149 12.71 -3.35 -0.48
N LYS A 150 13.97 -3.18 -0.03
CA LYS A 150 15.06 -2.64 -0.86
C LYS A 150 15.38 -3.53 -2.08
N ARG A 151 15.16 -4.84 -2.01
CA ARG A 151 15.39 -5.77 -3.16
C ARG A 151 14.39 -5.55 -4.30
N VAL A 152 13.16 -5.14 -3.97
CA VAL A 152 12.08 -4.91 -4.95
C VAL A 152 11.90 -3.44 -5.32
N ALA A 153 12.53 -2.53 -4.59
CA ALA A 153 12.63 -1.11 -4.92
C ALA A 153 13.79 -0.84 -5.89
N PRO A 154 13.75 0.22 -6.71
CA PRO A 154 12.63 1.14 -6.86
C PRO A 154 11.49 0.56 -7.70
N GLN A 155 10.25 0.93 -7.36
CA GLN A 155 9.09 0.68 -8.21
C GLN A 155 9.13 1.60 -9.42
N GLU A 156 9.41 1.04 -10.59
CA GLU A 156 9.48 1.80 -11.84
C GLU A 156 8.09 2.05 -12.40
N GLY A 157 7.68 3.31 -12.40
CA GLY A 157 6.42 3.78 -12.99
C GLY A 157 6.55 4.15 -14.47
N PHE A 158 5.52 4.78 -14.98
CA PHE A 158 5.45 5.23 -16.38
C PHE A 158 5.38 6.76 -16.45
N PRO A 159 5.99 7.41 -17.45
CA PRO A 159 5.92 8.86 -17.62
C PRO A 159 4.48 9.36 -17.64
N GLY A 160 4.19 10.38 -16.81
CA GLY A 160 2.88 10.98 -16.68
C GLY A 160 1.89 10.24 -15.78
N GLU A 161 2.22 9.05 -15.29
CA GLU A 161 1.37 8.26 -14.39
C GLU A 161 1.82 8.40 -12.92
N LYS A 162 0.94 8.87 -12.06
CA LYS A 162 1.23 9.08 -10.63
C LYS A 162 0.58 8.05 -9.70
N ASN A 163 -0.41 7.30 -10.20
CA ASN A 163 -1.19 6.33 -9.41
C ASN A 163 -0.68 4.90 -9.63
N PHE A 164 0.54 4.61 -9.16
CA PHE A 164 1.04 3.24 -9.13
C PHE A 164 1.04 2.76 -7.67
N ASN A 165 0.16 1.81 -7.35
CA ASN A 165 -0.06 1.37 -5.98
C ASN A 165 1.21 0.70 -5.41
N PRO A 166 1.73 1.16 -4.24
CA PRO A 166 2.89 0.55 -3.56
C PRO A 166 2.69 -0.91 -3.15
N VAL A 167 1.46 -1.41 -3.12
CA VAL A 167 1.17 -2.84 -2.91
C VAL A 167 1.92 -3.73 -3.91
N TYR A 168 2.31 -3.19 -5.08
CA TYR A 168 3.14 -3.87 -6.07
C TYR A 168 4.45 -4.41 -5.49
N MET A 169 5.12 -3.65 -4.61
CA MET A 169 6.34 -4.10 -3.94
C MET A 169 6.02 -5.10 -2.82
N LEU A 170 4.99 -4.83 -2.02
CA LEU A 170 4.55 -5.74 -0.95
C LEU A 170 4.21 -7.14 -1.48
N LEU A 171 3.46 -7.22 -2.58
CA LEU A 171 3.06 -8.50 -3.17
C LEU A 171 4.26 -9.34 -3.62
N GLN A 172 5.32 -8.72 -4.15
CA GLN A 172 6.52 -9.45 -4.56
C GLN A 172 7.21 -10.11 -3.37
N VAL A 173 7.33 -9.41 -2.25
CA VAL A 173 7.94 -9.93 -1.02
C VAL A 173 7.03 -10.95 -0.34
N CYS A 174 5.74 -10.60 -0.19
CA CYS A 174 4.78 -11.43 0.56
C CYS A 174 4.23 -12.64 -0.23
N ASP A 175 4.54 -12.78 -1.53
CA ASP A 175 4.30 -14.02 -2.28
C ASP A 175 5.35 -15.09 -1.93
N GLU A 176 6.54 -14.67 -1.48
CA GLU A 176 7.64 -15.57 -1.13
C GLU A 176 7.68 -15.91 0.36
N LEU A 177 7.50 -14.93 1.22
CA LEU A 177 7.63 -15.07 2.67
C LEU A 177 6.34 -14.68 3.41
N PRO A 178 5.95 -15.41 4.46
CA PRO A 178 4.81 -15.06 5.29
C PRO A 178 5.11 -13.87 6.21
N LEU A 179 4.07 -13.32 6.78
CA LEU A 179 4.09 -12.32 7.84
C LEU A 179 3.74 -12.96 9.18
N LEU A 180 4.40 -12.55 10.25
CA LEU A 180 3.96 -12.83 11.62
C LEU A 180 2.67 -12.08 11.92
N VAL A 181 1.71 -12.74 12.54
CA VAL A 181 0.45 -12.09 12.94
C VAL A 181 0.60 -11.49 14.33
N LEU A 182 0.31 -10.21 14.43
CA LEU A 182 0.19 -9.44 15.67
C LEU A 182 -1.24 -8.92 15.79
N ASN A 183 -2.03 -9.56 16.65
CA ASN A 183 -3.46 -9.28 16.79
C ASN A 183 -3.72 -8.07 17.71
N GLU A 184 -3.00 -6.99 17.43
CA GLU A 184 -2.98 -5.74 18.21
C GLU A 184 -3.20 -4.54 17.30
N ASN A 185 -3.68 -3.44 17.87
CA ASN A 185 -3.82 -2.17 17.18
C ASN A 185 -2.44 -1.55 16.89
N LEU A 186 -2.10 -1.38 15.62
CA LEU A 186 -0.87 -0.70 15.19
C LEU A 186 -1.13 0.67 14.56
N CYS A 187 -2.35 0.91 14.10
CA CYS A 187 -2.70 2.19 13.47
C CYS A 187 -4.17 2.53 13.69
N CYS A 188 -4.44 3.78 13.98
CA CYS A 188 -5.79 4.33 14.09
C CYS A 188 -6.09 5.14 12.82
N VAL A 189 -7.07 4.66 12.06
CA VAL A 189 -7.46 5.20 10.75
C VAL A 189 -8.72 6.05 10.86
N GLU A 190 -8.70 7.24 10.27
CA GLU A 190 -9.88 8.09 10.14
C GLU A 190 -10.44 8.03 8.73
N TYR A 191 -11.53 7.26 8.55
CA TYR A 191 -12.20 7.21 7.25
C TYR A 191 -12.85 8.55 6.89
N GLN A 192 -12.30 9.21 5.89
CA GLN A 192 -12.91 10.41 5.28
C GLN A 192 -13.94 9.98 4.23
N THR A 193 -15.17 10.49 4.34
CA THR A 193 -16.29 10.03 3.52
C THR A 193 -16.37 10.65 2.12
N SER A 194 -15.65 11.74 1.81
CA SER A 194 -15.90 12.52 0.60
C SER A 194 -14.76 12.62 -0.42
N ASP A 195 -13.48 12.46 -0.03
CA ASP A 195 -12.33 12.65 -0.94
C ASP A 195 -11.26 11.53 -0.88
N SER A 196 -11.65 10.34 -0.45
CA SER A 196 -10.71 9.21 -0.37
C SER A 196 -10.24 8.77 -1.77
N MET A 197 -9.01 8.25 -1.86
CA MET A 197 -8.50 7.64 -3.09
C MET A 197 -9.46 6.57 -3.63
N SER A 198 -10.14 5.84 -2.76
CA SER A 198 -11.13 4.82 -3.11
C SER A 198 -12.35 5.39 -3.85
N ALA A 199 -12.78 6.60 -3.54
CA ALA A 199 -13.91 7.26 -4.21
C ALA A 199 -13.62 7.60 -5.68
N ASN A 200 -12.36 7.76 -6.05
CA ASN A 200 -11.89 8.16 -7.38
C ASN A 200 -11.24 7.03 -8.19
N ILE A 201 -11.46 5.77 -7.83
CA ILE A 201 -10.75 4.63 -8.41
C ILE A 201 -10.84 4.52 -9.94
N TYR A 202 -12.01 4.83 -10.55
CA TYR A 202 -12.16 4.79 -12.00
C TYR A 202 -11.30 5.84 -12.71
N ARG A 203 -11.13 7.01 -12.08
CA ARG A 203 -10.26 8.07 -12.59
C ARG A 203 -8.79 7.64 -12.50
N GLN A 204 -8.39 7.02 -11.39
CA GLN A 204 -7.03 6.48 -11.26
C GLN A 204 -6.74 5.44 -12.35
N TYR A 205 -7.69 4.55 -12.67
CA TYR A 205 -7.53 3.59 -13.79
C TYR A 205 -7.29 4.29 -15.12
N ALA A 206 -7.96 5.41 -15.38
CA ALA A 206 -7.81 6.15 -16.62
C ALA A 206 -6.54 7.00 -16.67
N ASP A 207 -6.12 7.56 -15.52
CA ASP A 207 -4.97 8.45 -15.40
C ASP A 207 -3.63 7.67 -15.35
N SER A 208 -3.66 6.39 -14.93
CA SER A 208 -2.44 5.58 -14.77
C SER A 208 -2.61 4.13 -15.30
N PRO A 209 -3.09 3.96 -16.53
CA PRO A 209 -3.51 2.66 -17.02
C PRO A 209 -2.36 1.65 -17.18
N ARG A 210 -1.14 2.09 -17.52
CA ARG A 210 0.03 1.23 -17.65
C ARG A 210 0.50 0.72 -16.30
N SER A 211 0.45 1.57 -15.28
CA SER A 211 0.77 1.22 -13.89
C SER A 211 -0.17 0.16 -13.36
N PHE A 212 -1.48 0.32 -13.63
CA PHE A 212 -2.47 -0.72 -13.29
C PHE A 212 -2.25 -2.00 -14.10
N ALA A 213 -1.95 -1.92 -15.40
CA ALA A 213 -1.63 -3.11 -16.20
C ALA A 213 -0.41 -3.85 -15.62
N LYS A 214 0.67 -3.15 -15.26
CA LYS A 214 1.86 -3.75 -14.65
C LYS A 214 1.54 -4.46 -13.33
N LEU A 215 0.72 -3.85 -12.47
CA LEU A 215 0.26 -4.47 -11.22
C LEU A 215 -0.56 -5.75 -11.50
N ARG A 216 -1.55 -5.68 -12.39
CA ARG A 216 -2.40 -6.84 -12.73
C ARG A 216 -1.60 -7.98 -13.34
N ARG A 217 -0.60 -7.66 -14.16
CA ARG A 217 0.32 -8.66 -14.69
C ARG A 217 1.11 -9.37 -13.59
N LEU A 218 1.61 -8.63 -12.58
CA LEU A 218 2.23 -9.23 -11.41
C LEU A 218 1.25 -10.17 -10.70
N GLU A 219 0.03 -9.71 -10.39
CA GLU A 219 -0.99 -10.51 -9.69
C GLU A 219 -1.33 -11.82 -10.40
N MET A 220 -1.39 -11.82 -11.75
CA MET A 220 -1.58 -13.04 -12.53
C MET A 220 -0.42 -14.04 -12.36
N GLY A 221 0.80 -13.54 -12.11
CA GLY A 221 2.01 -14.35 -11.96
C GLY A 221 2.26 -14.86 -10.54
N LEU A 222 1.60 -14.31 -9.53
CA LEU A 222 1.87 -14.68 -8.13
C LEU A 222 1.60 -16.17 -7.89
N LYS A 223 2.53 -16.83 -7.19
CA LYS A 223 2.47 -18.28 -6.91
C LYS A 223 1.26 -18.63 -6.06
N ARG A 224 0.93 -17.74 -5.11
CA ARG A 224 -0.13 -17.95 -4.11
C ARG A 224 -1.51 -17.47 -4.54
N SER A 225 -1.61 -16.71 -5.63
CA SER A 225 -2.91 -16.25 -6.13
C SER A 225 -3.73 -17.40 -6.70
N GLY A 226 -4.97 -17.52 -6.24
CA GLY A 226 -5.93 -18.51 -6.73
C GLY A 226 -6.41 -18.22 -8.17
N ALA A 227 -6.89 -19.25 -8.85
CA ALA A 227 -7.33 -19.17 -10.27
C ALA A 227 -8.37 -18.06 -10.50
N LEU A 228 -9.31 -17.87 -9.59
CA LEU A 228 -10.33 -16.84 -9.70
C LEU A 228 -9.75 -15.43 -9.64
N ASN A 229 -8.80 -15.20 -8.74
CA ASN A 229 -8.16 -13.90 -8.62
C ASN A 229 -7.24 -13.61 -9.80
N LYS A 230 -6.48 -14.61 -10.27
CA LYS A 230 -5.70 -14.50 -11.52
C LYS A 230 -6.61 -14.12 -12.69
N TYR A 231 -7.79 -14.73 -12.78
CA TYR A 231 -8.77 -14.40 -13.83
C TYR A 231 -9.33 -12.98 -13.68
N ARG A 232 -9.67 -12.55 -12.45
CA ARG A 232 -10.09 -11.16 -12.18
C ARG A 232 -8.99 -10.17 -12.57
N SER A 233 -7.75 -10.45 -12.21
CA SER A 233 -6.61 -9.62 -12.59
C SER A 233 -6.41 -9.60 -14.11
N ALA A 234 -6.65 -10.70 -14.82
CA ALA A 234 -6.61 -10.72 -16.27
C ALA A 234 -7.70 -9.83 -16.90
N VAL A 235 -8.92 -9.83 -16.36
CA VAL A 235 -10.00 -8.93 -16.80
C VAL A 235 -9.61 -7.45 -16.63
N HIS A 236 -9.08 -7.11 -15.45
CA HIS A 236 -8.57 -5.75 -15.20
C HIS A 236 -7.35 -5.41 -16.06
N TYR A 237 -6.46 -6.37 -16.32
CA TYR A 237 -5.32 -6.20 -17.20
C TYR A 237 -5.75 -5.81 -18.62
N VAL A 238 -6.69 -6.55 -19.21
CA VAL A 238 -7.24 -6.24 -20.53
C VAL A 238 -7.83 -4.82 -20.57
N SER A 239 -8.64 -4.45 -19.58
CA SER A 239 -9.23 -3.11 -19.52
C SER A 239 -8.17 -2.01 -19.38
N SER A 240 -7.11 -2.27 -18.62
CA SER A 240 -6.00 -1.34 -18.44
C SER A 240 -5.20 -1.15 -19.73
N CYS A 241 -4.93 -2.24 -20.49
CA CYS A 241 -4.29 -2.16 -21.80
C CYS A 241 -5.12 -1.35 -22.80
N LEU A 242 -6.44 -1.51 -22.80
CA LEU A 242 -7.35 -0.72 -23.65
C LEU A 242 -7.35 0.76 -23.26
N LEU A 243 -7.34 1.09 -21.96
CA LEU A 243 -7.23 2.46 -21.47
C LEU A 243 -5.88 3.10 -21.86
N ALA A 244 -4.80 2.32 -21.78
CA ALA A 244 -3.46 2.72 -22.19
C ALA A 244 -3.29 2.85 -23.71
N LYS A 245 -4.27 2.38 -24.52
CA LYS A 245 -4.18 2.23 -25.97
C LYS A 245 -2.99 1.35 -26.41
N ASP A 246 -2.61 0.39 -25.58
CA ASP A 246 -1.51 -0.55 -25.81
C ASP A 246 -2.06 -1.96 -25.98
N CYS A 247 -2.60 -2.23 -27.18
CA CYS A 247 -3.12 -3.57 -27.51
C CYS A 247 -1.98 -4.59 -27.72
N GLY A 248 -0.75 -4.13 -27.98
CA GLY A 248 0.42 -5.02 -28.10
C GLY A 248 0.73 -5.74 -26.78
N ALA A 249 0.48 -5.09 -25.65
CA ALA A 249 0.65 -5.70 -24.33
C ALA A 249 -0.25 -6.93 -24.08
N LEU A 250 -1.38 -7.05 -24.77
CA LEU A 250 -2.29 -8.21 -24.66
C LEU A 250 -1.65 -9.51 -25.17
N LEU A 251 -0.64 -9.41 -26.02
CA LEU A 251 0.09 -10.56 -26.57
C LEU A 251 1.25 -11.00 -25.66
N CYS A 252 1.31 -10.50 -24.43
CA CYS A 252 2.43 -10.71 -23.54
C CYS A 252 2.64 -12.20 -23.19
N PRO A 253 3.89 -12.71 -23.29
CA PRO A 253 4.21 -14.09 -22.97
C PRO A 253 3.90 -14.44 -21.49
N GLY A 254 3.49 -15.67 -21.26
CA GLY A 254 3.30 -16.25 -19.93
C GLY A 254 1.85 -16.34 -19.45
N HIS A 255 0.93 -15.50 -19.97
CA HIS A 255 -0.47 -15.49 -19.53
C HIS A 255 -1.48 -15.50 -20.70
N GLY A 256 -1.05 -15.91 -21.91
CA GLY A 256 -1.83 -15.80 -23.14
C GLY A 256 -3.22 -16.42 -23.09
N LEU A 257 -3.36 -17.64 -22.57
CA LEU A 257 -4.68 -18.31 -22.45
C LEU A 257 -5.61 -17.58 -21.49
N LEU A 258 -5.08 -17.18 -20.32
CA LEU A 258 -5.84 -16.47 -19.29
C LEU A 258 -6.31 -15.10 -19.82
N THR A 259 -5.41 -14.39 -20.50
CA THR A 259 -5.71 -13.09 -21.14
C THR A 259 -6.74 -13.26 -22.25
N ALA A 260 -6.61 -14.29 -23.11
CA ALA A 260 -7.57 -14.56 -24.17
C ALA A 260 -8.99 -14.80 -23.63
N LEU A 261 -9.13 -15.59 -22.55
CA LEU A 261 -10.41 -15.82 -21.89
C LEU A 261 -10.99 -14.55 -21.23
N ALA A 262 -10.12 -13.61 -20.88
CA ALA A 262 -10.49 -12.35 -20.22
C ALA A 262 -10.82 -11.20 -21.21
N ILE A 263 -10.62 -11.36 -22.52
CA ILE A 263 -10.83 -10.28 -23.51
C ILE A 263 -12.26 -9.74 -23.44
N ALA A 264 -13.27 -10.58 -23.61
CA ALA A 264 -14.65 -10.12 -23.65
C ALA A 264 -15.09 -9.42 -22.34
N PRO A 265 -14.91 -10.00 -21.14
CA PRO A 265 -15.25 -9.32 -19.89
C PRO A 265 -14.34 -8.10 -19.62
N GLY A 266 -13.09 -8.09 -20.07
CA GLY A 266 -12.20 -6.93 -19.96
C GLY A 266 -12.64 -5.76 -20.83
N CYS A 267 -13.15 -6.02 -22.05
CA CYS A 267 -13.77 -5.00 -22.91
C CYS A 267 -15.02 -4.42 -22.24
N LEU A 268 -15.87 -5.26 -21.65
CA LEU A 268 -17.06 -4.79 -20.92
C LEU A 268 -16.67 -3.93 -19.72
N TRP A 269 -15.64 -4.34 -18.98
CA TRP A 269 -15.11 -3.57 -17.85
C TRP A 269 -14.53 -2.21 -18.30
N TYR A 270 -13.79 -2.18 -19.39
CA TYR A 270 -13.32 -0.94 -20.02
C TYR A 270 -14.48 0.00 -20.36
N LEU A 271 -15.53 -0.50 -21.02
CA LEU A 271 -16.71 0.30 -21.37
C LEU A 271 -17.42 0.83 -20.11
N TYR A 272 -17.51 0.02 -19.07
CA TYR A 272 -18.08 0.43 -17.79
C TYR A 272 -17.26 1.56 -17.13
N ILE A 273 -15.92 1.45 -17.11
CA ILE A 273 -15.04 2.52 -16.60
C ILE A 273 -15.29 3.81 -17.40
N ARG A 274 -15.31 3.75 -18.73
CA ARG A 274 -15.58 4.90 -19.60
C ARG A 274 -16.92 5.54 -19.31
N PHE A 275 -17.96 4.74 -19.10
CA PHE A 275 -19.28 5.21 -18.74
C PHE A 275 -19.31 5.92 -17.38
N LYS A 276 -18.61 5.38 -16.38
CA LYS A 276 -18.50 6.01 -15.06
C LYS A 276 -17.77 7.35 -15.14
N LEU A 277 -16.72 7.45 -15.92
CA LEU A 277 -15.98 8.69 -16.15
C LEU A 277 -16.81 9.76 -16.89
N GLY A 278 -17.64 9.35 -17.84
CA GLY A 278 -18.53 10.27 -18.56
C GLY A 278 -19.69 10.83 -17.71
N ARG A 279 -19.99 10.21 -16.57
CA ARG A 279 -21.03 10.65 -15.62
C ARG A 279 -20.49 11.41 -14.41
N GLY A 280 -19.17 11.41 -14.19
CA GLY A 280 -18.55 12.19 -13.11
C GLY A 280 -18.70 13.70 -13.35
N PRO A 281 -18.70 14.53 -12.29
CA PRO A 281 -18.71 15.97 -12.45
C PRO A 281 -17.52 16.37 -13.33
N ARG A 282 -17.81 17.07 -14.45
CA ARG A 282 -16.75 17.67 -15.26
C ARG A 282 -16.02 18.64 -14.36
N SER A 283 -14.75 18.37 -14.06
CA SER A 283 -13.90 19.39 -13.43
C SER A 283 -13.98 20.64 -14.28
N LYS A 284 -14.52 21.73 -13.72
CA LYS A 284 -14.36 23.04 -14.32
C LYS A 284 -12.86 23.31 -14.40
N CYS A 285 -12.37 23.52 -15.62
CA CYS A 285 -11.03 24.04 -15.90
C CYS A 285 -10.83 25.36 -15.16
#